data_bfb4fdf8446b8f8f44c9543ee05f2d00
#
_entry.id   bfb4fdf8446b8f8f44c9543ee05f2d00
#
_cell.length_a   1.000
_cell.length_b   1.000
_cell.length_c   1.000
_cell.angle_alpha   90.00
_cell.angle_beta   90.00
_cell.angle_gamma   90.00
#
_symmetry.space_group_name_H-M   'P 1'
#
loop_
_entity.id
_entity.type
_entity.pdbx_description
1 polymer ?
#
loop_
_entity_poly.entity_id
_entity_poly.type
_entity_poly.pdbx_seq_one_letter_code
_entity_poly.pdbx_strand_id
1 'polypeptide(L)'
;MNIYTRLKRSNCIYYDVKLVKNGKAVVAKALYDTGCSLREPVTGSIVHIVEYETIKPVLEGDEKAEQRIYVIPYNSVGKKDGILYAVKIDEMIVNREEQEVTIREPILAIYEGKLSGKGYYQIILNSEFY
;
A
#
# COMPACT_ATOMS: atom_id res chain seq x y z
N MET A 1 11.02 0.35 26.77
CA MET A 1 10.97 -0.29 26.52
C MET A 1 10.83 -0.77 26.19
N ASN A 2 10.75 -0.90 25.87
CA ASN A 2 10.58 -1.62 25.49
C ASN A 2 10.98 -2.13 24.94
N ILE A 3 11.55 -2.39 24.74
CA ILE A 3 11.72 -3.08 24.04
C ILE A 3 11.27 -3.92 23.79
N TYR A 4 10.79 -4.22 23.93
CA TYR A 4 10.27 -5.04 23.56
C TYR A 4 9.48 -5.11 23.32
N THR A 5 9.18 -4.57 23.48
CA THR A 5 8.47 -4.63 23.01
C THR A 5 8.58 -4.32 22.25
N ARG A 6 9.30 -4.03 22.13
CA ARG A 6 9.59 -3.97 21.20
C ARG A 6 10.00 -4.77 20.80
N LEU A 7 10.29 -5.33 21.39
CA LEU A 7 10.67 -6.29 20.94
C LEU A 7 9.92 -7.07 20.01
N LYS A 8 9.14 -7.56 20.20
CA LYS A 8 8.45 -8.22 19.47
C LYS A 8 7.90 -7.46 18.42
N ARG A 9 7.60 -6.35 18.65
CA ARG A 9 7.13 -5.58 17.72
C ARG A 9 8.21 -5.09 16.95
N SER A 10 9.32 -5.60 17.08
CA SER A 10 10.45 -5.21 16.30
C SER A 10 10.25 -5.51 14.83
N ASN A 11 9.22 -6.28 14.50
CA ASN A 11 8.93 -6.55 13.09
C ASN A 11 8.04 -5.51 12.46
N CYS A 12 7.60 -4.54 13.22
CA CYS A 12 6.74 -3.49 12.70
C CYS A 12 7.57 -2.26 12.39
N ILE A 13 7.78 -2.02 11.11
CA ILE A 13 8.57 -0.89 10.65
C ILE A 13 7.67 0.03 9.86
N TYR A 14 7.75 1.32 10.18
CA TYR A 14 6.92 2.31 9.52
C TYR A 14 7.78 3.23 8.67
N TYR A 15 7.29 3.57 7.49
CA TYR A 15 7.99 4.47 6.59
C TYR A 15 7.05 5.59 6.17
N ASP A 16 7.63 6.75 5.87
CA ASP A 16 6.88 7.82 5.23
C ASP A 16 6.85 7.52 3.75
N VAL A 17 5.68 7.69 3.14
CA VAL A 17 5.49 7.33 1.74
C VAL A 17 4.77 8.45 1.02
N LYS A 18 5.17 8.68 -0.22
CA LYS A 18 4.52 9.64 -1.08
C LYS A 18 3.95 8.92 -2.29
N LEU A 19 2.69 9.12 -2.56
CA LEU A 19 2.01 8.53 -3.72
C LEU A 19 1.80 9.62 -4.75
N VAL A 20 2.19 9.35 -5.98
CA VAL A 20 2.15 10.35 -7.05
C VAL A 20 1.38 9.83 -8.25
N LYS A 21 0.46 10.64 -8.76
CA LYS A 21 -0.26 10.31 -9.98
C LYS A 21 -0.71 11.60 -10.65
N ASN A 22 -0.39 11.73 -11.93
CA ASN A 22 -0.82 12.88 -12.75
C ASN A 22 -0.48 14.22 -12.11
N GLY A 23 0.73 14.32 -11.56
CA GLY A 23 1.18 15.57 -10.97
C GLY A 23 0.63 15.85 -9.59
N LYS A 24 -0.22 14.97 -9.07
CA LYS A 24 -0.76 15.11 -7.72
C LYS A 24 -0.03 14.17 -6.79
N ALA A 25 0.07 14.55 -5.54
CA ALA A 25 0.79 13.74 -4.57
C ALA A 25 0.09 13.77 -3.22
N VAL A 26 0.18 12.66 -2.50
CA VAL A 26 -0.26 12.60 -1.11
C VAL A 26 0.81 11.92 -0.31
N VAL A 27 0.89 12.25 0.96
CA VAL A 27 1.86 11.66 1.87
C VAL A 27 1.10 10.83 2.89
N ALA A 28 1.67 9.70 3.25
CA ALA A 28 1.03 8.82 4.21
C ALA A 28 2.08 7.98 4.90
N LYS A 29 1.65 7.30 5.95
CA LYS A 29 2.52 6.42 6.70
C LYS A 29 2.26 4.98 6.26
N ALA A 30 3.31 4.23 6.05
CA ALA A 30 3.18 2.85 5.61
C ALA A 30 3.77 1.89 6.62
N LEU A 31 3.12 0.75 6.76
CA LEU A 31 3.63 -0.34 7.57
C LEU A 31 4.31 -1.33 6.64
N TYR A 32 5.56 -1.65 6.94
CA TYR A 32 6.25 -2.73 6.23
C TYR A 32 5.91 -4.01 6.96
N ASP A 33 5.13 -4.85 6.31
CA ASP A 33 4.60 -6.07 6.92
C ASP A 33 5.15 -7.28 6.20
N THR A 34 5.98 -8.05 6.86
CA THR A 34 6.57 -9.23 6.24
C THR A 34 5.53 -10.28 5.88
N GLY A 35 4.32 -10.15 6.42
CA GLY A 35 3.25 -11.08 6.07
C GLY A 35 2.48 -10.70 4.83
N CYS A 36 2.74 -9.52 4.27
CA CYS A 36 1.99 -9.09 3.10
C CYS A 36 2.70 -9.54 1.83
N SER A 37 2.07 -10.44 1.09
CA SER A 37 2.68 -10.99 -0.13
C SER A 37 1.69 -11.01 -1.27
N LEU A 38 0.81 -10.03 -1.34
CA LEU A 38 -0.20 -9.98 -2.39
C LEU A 38 0.44 -9.81 -3.75
N ARG A 39 -0.14 -10.46 -4.75
CA ARG A 39 0.34 -10.34 -6.13
C ARG A 39 -0.85 -10.27 -7.06
N GLU A 40 -0.65 -9.53 -8.13
CA GLU A 40 -1.62 -9.47 -9.20
C GLU A 40 -1.50 -10.79 -9.99
N PRO A 41 -2.60 -11.55 -10.14
CA PRO A 41 -2.48 -12.93 -10.63
C PRO A 41 -2.04 -13.08 -12.09
N VAL A 42 -2.30 -12.09 -12.92
CA VAL A 42 -1.96 -12.26 -14.34
C VAL A 42 -0.46 -12.03 -14.57
N THR A 43 0.08 -10.97 -14.00
CA THR A 43 1.47 -10.60 -14.25
C THR A 43 2.42 -11.04 -13.15
N GLY A 44 1.89 -11.37 -11.97
CA GLY A 44 2.73 -11.67 -10.82
C GLY A 44 3.30 -10.46 -10.15
N SER A 45 2.87 -9.27 -10.53
CA SER A 45 3.38 -8.04 -9.95
C SER A 45 2.99 -7.94 -8.49
N ILE A 46 3.88 -7.39 -7.68
CA ILE A 46 3.59 -7.21 -6.26
C ILE A 46 2.54 -6.12 -6.08
N VAL A 47 1.76 -6.24 -5.01
CA VAL A 47 0.66 -5.34 -4.75
C VAL A 47 0.75 -4.84 -3.31
N HIS A 48 0.57 -3.54 -3.12
CA HIS A 48 0.51 -2.92 -1.80
C HIS A 48 -0.96 -2.62 -1.49
N ILE A 49 -1.25 -2.27 -0.25
CA ILE A 49 -2.62 -1.96 0.15
C ILE A 49 -2.67 -0.53 0.65
N VAL A 50 -3.71 0.20 0.26
CA VAL A 50 -3.85 1.59 0.68
C VAL A 50 -5.31 1.87 1.02
N GLU A 51 -5.54 2.70 2.03
CA GLU A 51 -6.89 3.14 2.36
C GLU A 51 -7.43 4.03 1.26
N TYR A 52 -8.69 3.83 0.91
CA TYR A 52 -9.31 4.63 -0.16
C TYR A 52 -9.22 6.12 0.11
N GLU A 53 -9.52 6.54 1.34
CA GLU A 53 -9.50 7.96 1.65
C GLU A 53 -8.13 8.59 1.48
N THR A 54 -7.10 7.80 1.60
CA THR A 54 -5.74 8.30 1.45
C THR A 54 -5.39 8.50 -0.02
N ILE A 55 -5.75 7.56 -0.89
CA ILE A 55 -5.35 7.63 -2.29
C ILE A 55 -6.34 8.44 -3.13
N LYS A 56 -7.53 8.65 -2.62
CA LYS A 56 -8.57 9.32 -3.38
C LYS A 56 -8.14 10.65 -4.01
N PRO A 57 -7.41 11.53 -3.31
CA PRO A 57 -7.07 12.82 -3.91
C PRO A 57 -6.24 12.71 -5.18
N VAL A 58 -5.40 11.66 -5.32
CA VAL A 58 -4.59 11.54 -6.53
C VAL A 58 -5.34 10.82 -7.64
N LEU A 59 -6.47 10.20 -7.33
CA LEU A 59 -7.27 9.54 -8.37
C LEU A 59 -8.32 10.43 -8.97
N GLU A 60 -8.71 11.49 -8.27
CA GLU A 60 -9.77 12.36 -8.74
C GLU A 60 -9.34 13.20 -9.92
N GLY A 61 -10.28 13.49 -10.80
CA GLY A 61 -10.02 14.36 -11.93
C GLY A 61 -9.38 13.67 -13.11
N ASP A 62 -9.17 12.37 -13.01
CA ASP A 62 -8.53 11.63 -14.07
C ASP A 62 -9.57 10.95 -14.93
N GLU A 63 -10.55 11.72 -15.37
CA GLU A 63 -11.69 11.13 -16.05
C GLU A 63 -11.40 10.70 -17.47
N LYS A 64 -10.38 11.28 -18.06
CA LYS A 64 -10.07 10.95 -19.44
C LYS A 64 -9.15 9.78 -19.58
N ALA A 65 -8.41 9.48 -18.55
CA ALA A 65 -7.51 8.36 -18.62
C ALA A 65 -8.30 7.10 -18.32
N GLU A 66 -8.07 6.09 -19.09
CA GLU A 66 -8.67 4.82 -18.80
C GLU A 66 -7.98 4.26 -17.58
N GLN A 67 -8.68 4.32 -16.48
CA GLN A 67 -8.16 3.81 -15.25
C GLN A 67 -8.28 2.30 -15.28
N ARG A 68 -7.16 1.63 -15.42
CA ARG A 68 -7.18 0.19 -15.42
C ARG A 68 -7.39 -0.31 -14.00
N ILE A 69 -8.37 -1.17 -13.83
CA ILE A 69 -8.67 -1.75 -12.53
C ILE A 69 -8.19 -3.18 -12.51
N TYR A 70 -7.43 -3.53 -11.49
CA TYR A 70 -6.96 -4.88 -11.28
C TYR A 70 -7.80 -5.55 -10.19
N VAL A 71 -7.96 -6.84 -10.30
CA VAL A 71 -8.71 -7.62 -9.32
C VAL A 71 -7.72 -8.48 -8.57
N ILE A 72 -7.66 -8.29 -7.26
CA ILE A 72 -6.68 -8.96 -6.43
C ILE A 72 -7.40 -9.88 -5.47
N PRO A 73 -7.37 -11.19 -5.67
CA PRO A 73 -7.99 -12.11 -4.72
C PRO A 73 -7.13 -12.24 -3.49
N TYR A 74 -7.76 -12.42 -2.36
CA TYR A 74 -7.03 -12.61 -1.13
C TYR A 74 -7.82 -13.52 -0.19
N ASN A 75 -7.11 -14.16 0.72
CA ASN A 75 -7.71 -14.99 1.74
C ASN A 75 -7.27 -14.48 3.09
N SER A 76 -8.14 -14.59 4.05
CA SER A 76 -7.78 -14.27 5.41
C SER A 76 -8.31 -15.36 6.31
N VAL A 77 -7.72 -15.47 7.47
CA VAL A 77 -8.08 -16.51 8.43
C VAL A 77 -9.55 -16.37 8.80
N GLY A 78 -10.28 -17.48 8.71
CA GLY A 78 -11.67 -17.50 9.11
C GLY A 78 -12.59 -16.84 8.12
N LYS A 79 -12.07 -16.44 6.96
CA LYS A 79 -12.88 -15.78 5.98
C LYS A 79 -12.64 -16.41 4.64
N LYS A 80 -13.69 -16.59 3.90
CA LYS A 80 -13.55 -17.18 2.61
C LYS A 80 -12.92 -16.18 1.67
N ASP A 81 -12.94 -16.49 0.41
CA ASP A 81 -12.31 -15.67 -0.59
C ASP A 81 -12.77 -14.24 -0.54
N GLY A 82 -11.85 -13.33 -0.68
CA GLY A 82 -12.15 -11.93 -0.78
C GLY A 82 -11.52 -11.36 -2.02
N ILE A 83 -11.97 -10.17 -2.40
CA ILE A 83 -11.47 -9.48 -3.57
C ILE A 83 -11.19 -8.04 -3.21
N LEU A 84 -10.03 -7.55 -3.62
CA LEU A 84 -9.71 -6.13 -3.54
C LEU A 84 -9.55 -5.61 -4.96
N TYR A 85 -9.99 -4.40 -5.20
CA TYR A 85 -9.76 -3.74 -6.48
C TYR A 85 -8.53 -2.89 -6.34
N ALA A 86 -7.72 -2.85 -7.37
CA ALA A 86 -6.44 -2.18 -7.30
C ALA A 86 -6.25 -1.27 -8.51
N VAL A 87 -5.43 -0.25 -8.33
CA VAL A 87 -5.10 0.68 -9.39
C VAL A 87 -3.59 0.82 -9.48
N LYS A 88 -3.13 1.26 -10.62
CA LYS A 88 -1.72 1.55 -10.83
C LYS A 88 -1.57 3.06 -10.84
N ILE A 89 -0.60 3.57 -10.07
CA ILE A 89 -0.31 4.99 -10.09
C ILE A 89 1.08 5.20 -10.66
N ASP A 90 1.51 6.46 -10.74
CA ASP A 90 2.78 6.76 -11.40
C ASP A 90 3.98 6.35 -10.58
N GLU A 91 4.00 6.72 -9.31
CA GLU A 91 5.14 6.45 -8.45
C GLU A 91 4.73 6.33 -7.01
N MET A 92 5.50 5.54 -6.29
CA MET A 92 5.44 5.50 -4.84
C MET A 92 6.86 5.65 -4.33
N ILE A 93 7.07 6.67 -3.51
CA ILE A 93 8.40 6.99 -2.99
C ILE A 93 8.40 6.63 -1.52
N VAL A 94 9.24 5.67 -1.15
CA VAL A 94 9.34 5.20 0.22
C VAL A 94 10.59 5.78 0.84
N ASN A 95 10.42 6.51 1.93
CA ASN A 95 11.53 7.14 2.60
C ASN A 95 12.08 6.20 3.67
N ARG A 96 13.18 5.55 3.36
CA ARG A 96 13.81 4.61 4.29
C ARG A 96 15.01 5.28 4.93
N GLU A 97 14.72 6.07 5.93
CA GLU A 97 15.79 6.72 6.69
C GLU A 97 16.85 7.33 5.80
N GLU A 98 17.89 6.59 5.50
CA GLU A 98 19.02 7.15 4.76
C GLU A 98 18.91 6.93 3.27
N GLN A 99 17.83 6.30 2.82
CA GLN A 99 17.71 5.97 1.42
C GLN A 99 16.28 6.06 0.97
N GLU A 100 16.06 6.82 -0.06
CA GLU A 100 14.75 6.89 -0.69
C GLU A 100 14.65 5.82 -1.75
N VAL A 101 13.53 5.11 -1.77
CA VAL A 101 13.27 4.10 -2.78
C VAL A 101 12.10 4.56 -3.61
N THR A 102 12.29 4.67 -4.92
CA THR A 102 11.22 5.04 -5.83
C THR A 102 10.75 3.80 -6.56
N ILE A 103 9.45 3.52 -6.44
CA ILE A 103 8.83 2.39 -7.11
C ILE A 103 7.97 2.96 -8.22
N ARG A 104 8.24 2.54 -9.44
CA ARG A 104 7.51 3.06 -10.58
C ARG A 104 6.31 2.21 -10.87
N GLU A 105 5.21 2.87 -11.15
CA GLU A 105 3.95 2.22 -11.51
C GLU A 105 3.54 1.12 -10.55
N PRO A 106 3.50 1.44 -9.26
CA PRO A 106 3.08 0.44 -8.28
C PRO A 106 1.60 0.14 -8.41
N ILE A 107 1.23 -1.07 -8.04
CA ILE A 107 -0.18 -1.48 -8.00
C ILE A 107 -0.60 -1.42 -6.55
N LEU A 108 -1.68 -0.70 -6.29
CA LEU A 108 -2.18 -0.48 -4.93
C LEU A 108 -3.60 -0.98 -4.83
N ALA A 109 -3.81 -1.99 -4.00
CA ALA A 109 -5.15 -2.49 -3.71
C ALA A 109 -5.82 -1.51 -2.76
N ILE A 110 -7.05 -1.20 -3.05
CA ILE A 110 -7.79 -0.17 -2.32
C ILE A 110 -8.65 -0.81 -1.25
N TYR A 111 -8.43 -0.40 -0.03
CA TYR A 111 -9.17 -0.90 1.12
C TYR A 111 -10.12 0.20 1.59
N GLU A 112 -11.40 -0.14 1.70
CA GLU A 112 -12.39 0.83 2.15
C GLU A 112 -12.53 0.68 3.65
N GLY A 113 -12.00 1.63 4.38
CA GLY A 113 -11.98 1.59 5.82
C GLY A 113 -10.60 1.93 6.33
N LYS A 114 -10.36 1.62 7.59
CA LYS A 114 -9.11 1.91 8.24
C LYS A 114 -8.27 0.66 8.36
N LEU A 115 -7.05 0.72 7.86
CA LEU A 115 -6.11 -0.37 8.04
C LEU A 115 -5.61 -0.43 9.47
N SER A 116 -5.45 0.75 10.08
CA SER A 116 -5.01 0.83 11.46
C SER A 116 -6.10 1.53 12.26
N GLY A 117 -6.64 0.84 13.27
CA GLY A 117 -7.70 1.43 14.07
C GLY A 117 -7.28 2.70 14.78
N LYS A 118 -6.00 2.85 15.05
CA LYS A 118 -5.48 4.02 15.71
C LYS A 118 -4.81 5.01 14.77
N GLY A 119 -4.87 4.75 13.47
CA GLY A 119 -4.34 5.69 12.49
C GLY A 119 -2.83 5.71 12.37
N TYR A 120 -2.16 4.67 12.81
CA TYR A 120 -0.70 4.63 12.75
C TYR A 120 -0.19 4.54 11.33
N TYR A 121 -0.96 3.97 10.42
CA TYR A 121 -0.55 3.84 9.03
C TYR A 121 -1.77 3.76 8.13
N GLN A 122 -1.59 4.09 6.88
CA GLN A 122 -2.65 4.08 5.87
C GLN A 122 -2.28 3.21 4.69
N ILE A 123 -1.07 2.65 4.69
CA ILE A 123 -0.58 1.81 3.61
C ILE A 123 0.07 0.59 4.21
N ILE A 124 -0.10 -0.56 3.57
CA ILE A 124 0.67 -1.75 3.92
C ILE A 124 1.53 -2.09 2.73
N LEU A 125 2.84 -2.08 2.94
CA LEU A 125 3.78 -2.38 1.88
C LEU A 125 3.95 -3.88 1.73
N ASN A 126 4.01 -4.33 0.50
CA ASN A 126 4.33 -5.72 0.22
C ASN A 126 5.74 -6.01 0.72
N SER A 127 5.94 -7.19 1.27
CA SER A 127 7.22 -7.53 1.87
C SER A 127 8.36 -7.56 0.86
N GLU A 128 8.01 -7.63 -0.40
CA GLU A 128 9.02 -7.71 -1.47
C GLU A 128 9.15 -6.43 -2.26
N PHE A 129 8.73 -5.30 -1.66
CA PHE A 129 8.71 -4.05 -2.42
C PHE A 129 10.12 -3.56 -2.79
N TYR A 130 11.11 -4.11 -2.13
CA TYR A 130 12.45 -3.59 -2.26
C TYR A 130 13.46 -4.65 -2.77
#